data_b229f9879c08d549bcc55a0092937ca2
#
_entry.id   b229f9879c08d549bcc55a0092937ca2
#
_cell.length_a   1.000
_cell.length_b   1.000
_cell.length_c   1.000
_cell.angle_alpha   90.00
_cell.angle_beta   90.00
_cell.angle_gamma   90.00
#
_symmetry.space_group_name_H-M   'P 1'
#
loop_
_entity.id
_entity.type
_entity.pdbx_description
1 polymer ?
#
loop_
_entity_poly.entity_id
_entity_poly.type
_entity_poly.pdbx_seq_one_letter_code
_entity_poly.pdbx_strand_id
1 'polypeptide(L)'
;MKEKQKTGSQELPYERFLRFGPEYLTEAELLAIILRTGTPGKSAVQVAEQVLNLARYPREGLLGLYNVTLEELMSVSGIGEVKAVKLKCLAELSKRMCSATAKKGITFTSSDQVAGYFMEQLRHRDTECVVLACVDAKGQMICERQLSHGSVKMALISPREIFMEALRCKAVNILLVHNQPSGDPAPSRTDVELTENVRELGEKMDIPLLDHIIIGDNRYISFKEESWFYQEAESHR
;
A
#
# COMPACT_ATOMS: atom_id res chain seq x y z
N MET A 1 -34.61 2.51 -51.48
CA MET A 1 -33.47 2.71 -50.59
C MET A 1 -33.89 2.29 -49.18
N LYS A 2 -33.40 1.16 -48.71
CA LYS A 2 -33.72 0.66 -47.36
C LYS A 2 -32.70 1.26 -46.39
N GLU A 3 -33.17 2.16 -45.53
CA GLU A 3 -32.40 2.60 -44.36
C GLU A 3 -32.12 1.39 -43.45
N LYS A 4 -30.83 1.04 -43.31
CA LYS A 4 -30.39 0.11 -42.30
C LYS A 4 -30.52 0.85 -40.97
N GLN A 5 -31.53 0.52 -40.17
CA GLN A 5 -31.57 0.83 -38.76
C GLN A 5 -30.28 0.29 -38.12
N LYS A 6 -29.40 1.21 -37.70
CA LYS A 6 -28.28 0.92 -36.79
C LYS A 6 -28.89 0.57 -35.43
N THR A 7 -29.02 -0.74 -35.16
CA THR A 7 -29.20 -1.26 -33.82
C THR A 7 -28.11 -0.66 -32.93
N GLY A 8 -28.49 -0.08 -31.77
CA GLY A 8 -27.70 0.71 -30.87
C GLY A 8 -26.26 0.19 -30.66
N SER A 9 -25.31 0.85 -31.29
CA SER A 9 -23.91 0.66 -30.96
C SER A 9 -23.68 1.29 -29.61
N GLN A 10 -23.47 0.48 -28.56
CA GLN A 10 -22.90 0.99 -27.30
C GLN A 10 -21.65 1.80 -27.65
N GLU A 11 -21.65 3.08 -27.26
CA GLU A 11 -20.50 3.97 -27.45
C GLU A 11 -19.25 3.31 -26.85
N LEU A 12 -18.15 3.30 -27.60
CA LEU A 12 -16.93 2.64 -27.14
C LEU A 12 -16.31 3.41 -25.94
N PRO A 13 -15.65 2.72 -25.01
CA PRO A 13 -15.02 3.38 -23.87
C PRO A 13 -14.11 4.56 -24.24
N TYR A 14 -13.38 4.45 -25.35
CA TYR A 14 -12.52 5.52 -25.86
C TYR A 14 -13.33 6.75 -26.31
N GLU A 15 -14.48 6.57 -26.96
CA GLU A 15 -15.38 7.65 -27.40
C GLU A 15 -16.01 8.34 -26.18
N ARG A 16 -16.44 7.55 -25.20
CA ARG A 16 -16.96 8.05 -23.92
C ARG A 16 -15.92 8.86 -23.16
N PHE A 17 -14.67 8.39 -23.15
CA PHE A 17 -13.55 9.13 -22.53
C PHE A 17 -13.37 10.52 -23.15
N LEU A 18 -13.37 10.60 -24.48
CA LEU A 18 -13.19 11.88 -25.19
C LEU A 18 -14.37 12.84 -25.00
N ARG A 19 -15.57 12.29 -24.79
CA ARG A 19 -16.79 13.10 -24.67
C ARG A 19 -17.06 13.57 -23.25
N PHE A 20 -16.84 12.73 -22.27
CA PHE A 20 -17.26 12.95 -20.89
C PHE A 20 -16.10 13.06 -19.89
N GLY A 21 -14.90 12.61 -20.22
CA GLY A 21 -13.78 12.52 -19.32
C GLY A 21 -13.63 11.15 -18.64
N PRO A 22 -12.47 10.88 -18.02
CA PRO A 22 -12.17 9.59 -17.38
C PRO A 22 -13.04 9.30 -16.17
N GLU A 23 -13.51 10.31 -15.46
CA GLU A 23 -14.32 10.20 -14.24
C GLU A 23 -15.69 9.54 -14.45
N TYR A 24 -16.15 9.46 -15.70
CA TYR A 24 -17.43 8.83 -16.07
C TYR A 24 -17.26 7.40 -16.58
N LEU A 25 -16.04 6.85 -16.55
CA LEU A 25 -15.77 5.48 -16.97
C LEU A 25 -15.62 4.57 -15.76
N THR A 26 -16.09 3.34 -15.92
CA THR A 26 -15.83 2.27 -14.95
C THR A 26 -14.37 1.83 -15.00
N GLU A 27 -13.88 1.15 -13.94
CA GLU A 27 -12.53 0.57 -13.91
C GLU A 27 -12.29 -0.37 -15.09
N ALA A 28 -13.29 -1.18 -15.45
CA ALA A 28 -13.21 -2.09 -16.60
C ALA A 28 -13.09 -1.33 -17.93
N GLU A 29 -13.80 -0.21 -18.09
CA GLU A 29 -13.70 0.63 -19.29
C GLU A 29 -12.34 1.33 -19.39
N LEU A 30 -11.80 1.83 -18.27
CA LEU A 30 -10.46 2.42 -18.25
C LEU A 30 -9.38 1.39 -18.61
N LEU A 31 -9.46 0.17 -18.03
CA LEU A 31 -8.55 -0.92 -18.40
C LEU A 31 -8.74 -1.36 -19.86
N ALA A 32 -9.97 -1.39 -20.37
CA ALA A 32 -10.25 -1.73 -21.76
C ALA A 32 -9.56 -0.77 -22.75
N ILE A 33 -9.50 0.53 -22.43
CA ILE A 33 -8.76 1.51 -23.24
C ILE A 33 -7.27 1.16 -23.27
N ILE A 34 -6.67 0.78 -22.14
CA ILE A 34 -5.25 0.40 -22.02
C ILE A 34 -4.97 -0.90 -22.78
N LEU A 35 -5.85 -1.89 -22.67
CA LEU A 35 -5.76 -3.18 -23.35
C LEU A 35 -5.96 -3.04 -24.87
N ARG A 36 -6.71 -2.05 -25.34
CA ARG A 36 -7.07 -1.69 -26.71
C ARG A 36 -7.95 -2.71 -27.42
N THR A 37 -7.69 -3.99 -27.27
CA THR A 37 -8.37 -5.07 -28.02
C THR A 37 -8.82 -6.18 -27.08
N GLY A 38 -10.00 -6.73 -27.37
CA GLY A 38 -10.46 -7.97 -26.75
C GLY A 38 -9.81 -9.20 -27.40
N THR A 39 -10.61 -10.27 -27.49
CA THR A 39 -10.28 -11.53 -28.16
C THR A 39 -11.51 -12.01 -28.97
N PRO A 40 -11.40 -12.95 -29.88
CA PRO A 40 -12.57 -13.49 -30.56
C PRO A 40 -13.64 -13.92 -29.55
N GLY A 41 -14.84 -13.34 -29.69
CA GLY A 41 -15.99 -13.61 -28.82
C GLY A 41 -16.04 -12.80 -27.50
N LYS A 42 -15.02 -11.95 -27.15
CA LYS A 42 -15.04 -11.08 -25.96
C LYS A 42 -14.55 -9.68 -26.30
N SER A 43 -15.31 -8.67 -25.88
CA SER A 43 -14.88 -7.26 -25.98
C SER A 43 -13.69 -6.97 -25.07
N ALA A 44 -13.01 -5.83 -25.29
CA ALA A 44 -11.93 -5.39 -24.40
C ALA A 44 -12.44 -5.13 -22.97
N VAL A 45 -13.68 -4.67 -22.79
CA VAL A 45 -14.31 -4.46 -21.47
C VAL A 45 -14.50 -5.79 -20.75
N GLN A 46 -15.02 -6.81 -21.44
CA GLN A 46 -15.20 -8.15 -20.86
C GLN A 46 -13.86 -8.80 -20.45
N VAL A 47 -12.80 -8.56 -21.23
CA VAL A 47 -11.45 -9.01 -20.86
C VAL A 47 -10.95 -8.25 -19.64
N ALA A 48 -11.18 -6.95 -19.57
CA ALA A 48 -10.82 -6.11 -18.40
C ALA A 48 -11.56 -6.56 -17.12
N GLU A 49 -12.87 -6.85 -17.21
CA GLU A 49 -13.66 -7.40 -16.10
C GLU A 49 -13.08 -8.72 -15.59
N GLN A 50 -12.64 -9.60 -16.47
CA GLN A 50 -12.00 -10.85 -16.07
C GLN A 50 -10.67 -10.62 -15.37
N VAL A 51 -9.89 -9.62 -15.78
CA VAL A 51 -8.64 -9.23 -15.10
C VAL A 51 -8.94 -8.69 -13.70
N LEU A 52 -9.94 -7.82 -13.56
CA LEU A 52 -10.34 -7.27 -12.26
C LEU A 52 -10.85 -8.34 -11.28
N ASN A 53 -11.46 -9.41 -11.81
CA ASN A 53 -11.97 -10.53 -11.02
C ASN A 53 -10.92 -11.62 -10.71
N LEU A 54 -9.66 -11.49 -11.14
CA LEU A 54 -8.60 -12.42 -10.78
C LEU A 54 -8.23 -12.31 -9.30
N ALA A 55 -8.22 -11.09 -8.79
CA ALA A 55 -7.89 -10.83 -7.40
C ALA A 55 -9.07 -11.15 -6.49
N ARG A 56 -8.77 -11.74 -5.33
CA ARG A 56 -9.74 -12.12 -4.31
C ARG A 56 -9.62 -11.21 -3.10
N TYR A 57 -10.71 -11.19 -2.31
CA TYR A 57 -10.70 -10.50 -1.02
C TYR A 57 -9.37 -10.72 -0.26
N PRO A 58 -8.79 -9.69 0.37
CA PRO A 58 -9.33 -8.35 0.58
C PRO A 58 -9.04 -7.32 -0.53
N ARG A 59 -8.38 -7.71 -1.63
CA ARG A 59 -7.89 -6.77 -2.66
C ARG A 59 -8.52 -7.04 -4.02
N GLU A 60 -9.78 -6.70 -4.14
CA GLU A 60 -10.56 -6.84 -5.36
C GLU A 60 -10.36 -5.66 -6.32
N GLY A 61 -10.77 -5.82 -7.58
CA GLY A 61 -10.75 -4.75 -8.58
C GLY A 61 -9.34 -4.30 -8.96
N LEU A 62 -9.15 -2.98 -9.13
CA LEU A 62 -7.86 -2.39 -9.53
C LEU A 62 -6.74 -2.67 -8.54
N LEU A 63 -7.05 -2.72 -7.24
CA LEU A 63 -6.06 -3.00 -6.20
C LEU A 63 -5.43 -4.39 -6.36
N GLY A 64 -6.17 -5.32 -6.94
CA GLY A 64 -5.67 -6.66 -7.25
C GLY A 64 -4.48 -6.66 -8.21
N LEU A 65 -4.36 -5.67 -9.10
CA LEU A 65 -3.26 -5.57 -10.05
C LEU A 65 -1.87 -5.46 -9.39
N TYR A 66 -1.80 -4.99 -8.13
CA TYR A 66 -0.55 -4.96 -7.38
C TYR A 66 0.00 -6.37 -7.13
N ASN A 67 -0.87 -7.33 -6.83
CA ASN A 67 -0.50 -8.66 -6.34
C ASN A 67 -0.60 -9.77 -7.38
N VAL A 68 -1.53 -9.67 -8.33
CA VAL A 68 -1.70 -10.65 -9.41
C VAL A 68 -0.40 -10.82 -10.18
N THR A 69 0.05 -12.05 -10.37
CA THR A 69 1.28 -12.40 -11.08
C THR A 69 1.13 -12.26 -12.59
N LEU A 70 2.23 -12.24 -13.35
CA LEU A 70 2.19 -12.26 -14.81
C LEU A 70 1.52 -13.53 -15.33
N GLU A 71 1.76 -14.67 -14.69
CA GLU A 71 1.16 -15.97 -15.06
C GLU A 71 -0.35 -15.95 -14.89
N GLU A 72 -0.84 -15.44 -13.75
CA GLU A 72 -2.28 -15.28 -13.50
C GLU A 72 -2.91 -14.33 -14.51
N LEU A 73 -2.29 -13.20 -14.82
CA LEU A 73 -2.78 -12.28 -15.85
C LEU A 73 -2.86 -12.98 -17.22
N MET A 74 -1.84 -13.73 -17.60
CA MET A 74 -1.80 -14.47 -18.87
C MET A 74 -2.77 -15.65 -18.92
N SER A 75 -3.29 -16.11 -17.79
CA SER A 75 -4.36 -17.13 -17.77
C SER A 75 -5.69 -16.61 -18.32
N VAL A 76 -5.87 -15.28 -18.36
CA VAL A 76 -7.07 -14.66 -18.92
C VAL A 76 -6.99 -14.69 -20.45
N SER A 77 -8.02 -15.30 -21.08
CA SER A 77 -8.13 -15.32 -22.55
C SER A 77 -8.13 -13.91 -23.14
N GLY A 78 -7.16 -13.62 -24.02
CA GLY A 78 -6.96 -12.30 -24.62
C GLY A 78 -5.89 -11.44 -23.94
N ILE A 79 -5.28 -11.93 -22.86
CA ILE A 79 -4.10 -11.34 -22.20
C ILE A 79 -2.87 -12.17 -22.56
N GLY A 80 -2.06 -11.67 -23.48
CA GLY A 80 -0.73 -12.20 -23.74
C GLY A 80 0.31 -11.41 -22.93
N GLU A 81 1.58 -11.82 -23.06
CA GLU A 81 2.70 -11.25 -22.35
C GLU A 81 2.74 -9.70 -22.39
N VAL A 82 2.58 -9.10 -23.58
CA VAL A 82 2.60 -7.63 -23.74
C VAL A 82 1.51 -6.94 -22.94
N LYS A 83 0.29 -7.48 -22.92
CA LYS A 83 -0.82 -6.91 -22.15
C LYS A 83 -0.61 -7.09 -20.65
N ALA A 84 -0.13 -8.26 -20.22
CA ALA A 84 0.19 -8.54 -18.82
C ALA A 84 1.27 -7.58 -18.30
N VAL A 85 2.35 -7.38 -19.05
CA VAL A 85 3.40 -6.42 -18.71
C VAL A 85 2.86 -4.99 -18.61
N LYS A 86 2.01 -4.54 -19.55
CA LYS A 86 1.37 -3.21 -19.47
C LYS A 86 0.56 -3.02 -18.19
N LEU A 87 -0.21 -4.02 -17.78
CA LEU A 87 -0.98 -3.95 -16.53
C LEU A 87 -0.08 -3.87 -15.29
N LYS A 88 0.99 -4.64 -15.25
CA LYS A 88 1.98 -4.55 -14.16
C LYS A 88 2.72 -3.21 -14.16
N CYS A 89 3.05 -2.67 -15.32
CA CYS A 89 3.63 -1.32 -15.42
C CYS A 89 2.67 -0.24 -14.92
N LEU A 90 1.36 -0.35 -15.22
CA LEU A 90 0.35 0.56 -14.71
C LEU A 90 0.30 0.54 -13.18
N ALA A 91 0.25 -0.65 -12.58
CA ALA A 91 0.27 -0.81 -11.13
C ALA A 91 1.54 -0.19 -10.51
N GLU A 92 2.71 -0.48 -11.07
CA GLU A 92 4.00 0.08 -10.59
C GLU A 92 4.06 1.61 -10.74
N LEU A 93 3.58 2.16 -11.86
CA LEU A 93 3.53 3.63 -12.06
C LEU A 93 2.60 4.28 -11.04
N SER A 94 1.41 3.71 -10.80
CA SER A 94 0.49 4.20 -9.78
C SER A 94 1.15 4.25 -8.41
N LYS A 95 1.84 3.18 -8.00
CA LYS A 95 2.59 3.11 -6.75
C LYS A 95 3.69 4.19 -6.67
N ARG A 96 4.45 4.39 -7.76
CA ARG A 96 5.49 5.43 -7.82
C ARG A 96 4.90 6.83 -7.79
N MET A 97 3.76 7.08 -8.41
CA MET A 97 3.07 8.38 -8.37
C MET A 97 2.62 8.72 -6.96
N CYS A 98 1.98 7.79 -6.26
CA CYS A 98 1.61 7.96 -4.85
C CYS A 98 2.85 8.23 -3.96
N SER A 99 3.95 7.50 -4.19
CA SER A 99 5.20 7.68 -3.42
C SER A 99 5.95 8.97 -3.78
N ALA A 100 5.85 9.48 -5.03
CA ALA A 100 6.57 10.67 -5.46
C ALA A 100 6.05 11.96 -4.81
N THR A 101 4.75 12.01 -4.51
CA THR A 101 4.14 13.14 -3.78
C THR A 101 4.67 13.23 -2.35
N ALA A 102 5.17 12.11 -1.83
CA ALA A 102 5.61 11.94 -0.45
C ALA A 102 7.10 12.30 -0.18
N LYS A 103 7.96 12.40 -1.19
CA LYS A 103 9.44 12.41 -0.99
C LYS A 103 10.13 13.75 -0.76
N LYS A 104 9.45 14.89 -0.73
CA LYS A 104 10.12 16.19 -0.49
C LYS A 104 9.82 16.74 0.91
N GLY A 105 10.77 16.54 1.83
CA GLY A 105 10.81 17.30 3.10
C GLY A 105 9.62 17.03 4.02
N ILE A 106 9.18 15.78 4.12
CA ILE A 106 8.04 15.42 4.94
C ILE A 106 8.39 15.61 6.40
N THR A 107 7.57 16.40 7.06
CA THR A 107 7.59 16.53 8.51
C THR A 107 6.36 15.83 9.07
N PHE A 108 6.56 14.90 9.96
CA PHE A 108 5.48 14.20 10.64
C PHE A 108 5.12 14.94 11.93
N THR A 109 3.90 15.49 11.97
CA THR A 109 3.35 16.17 13.15
C THR A 109 2.18 15.41 13.76
N SER A 110 1.67 14.39 13.07
CA SER A 110 0.56 13.53 13.52
C SER A 110 0.71 12.11 13.00
N SER A 111 0.07 11.15 13.69
CA SER A 111 0.02 9.75 13.28
C SER A 111 -0.66 9.58 11.92
N ASP A 112 -1.70 10.38 11.63
CA ASP A 112 -2.39 10.39 10.34
C ASP A 112 -1.45 10.72 9.16
N GLN A 113 -0.55 11.69 9.34
CA GLN A 113 0.44 12.03 8.30
C GLN A 113 1.43 10.89 8.06
N VAL A 114 1.86 10.20 9.12
CA VAL A 114 2.73 9.01 9.01
C VAL A 114 1.98 7.89 8.30
N ALA A 115 0.77 7.59 8.74
CA ALA A 115 -0.08 6.56 8.15
C ALA A 115 -0.35 6.86 6.67
N GLY A 116 -0.73 8.09 6.32
CA GLY A 116 -0.98 8.50 4.93
C GLY A 116 0.26 8.35 4.04
N TYR A 117 1.45 8.66 4.56
CA TYR A 117 2.70 8.49 3.81
C TYR A 117 3.01 7.03 3.49
N PHE A 118 2.83 6.13 4.46
CA PHE A 118 3.17 4.72 4.31
C PHE A 118 2.03 3.87 3.76
N MET A 119 0.78 4.36 3.76
CA MET A 119 -0.41 3.62 3.35
C MET A 119 -0.23 2.94 1.99
N GLU A 120 0.01 3.71 0.94
CA GLU A 120 0.14 3.18 -0.43
C GLU A 120 1.40 2.33 -0.65
N GLN A 121 2.40 2.49 0.19
CA GLN A 121 3.64 1.71 0.11
C GLN A 121 3.50 0.33 0.73
N LEU A 122 2.66 0.22 1.77
CA LEU A 122 2.61 -0.96 2.64
C LEU A 122 1.32 -1.75 2.52
N ARG A 123 0.13 -1.11 2.36
CA ARG A 123 -1.15 -1.82 2.38
C ARG A 123 -1.30 -2.90 1.31
N HIS A 124 -0.53 -2.84 0.22
CA HIS A 124 -0.60 -3.77 -0.91
C HIS A 124 0.41 -4.93 -0.81
N ARG A 125 1.13 -5.05 0.30
CA ARG A 125 2.09 -6.13 0.47
C ARG A 125 1.41 -7.38 1.02
N ASP A 126 1.73 -8.53 0.41
CA ASP A 126 1.22 -9.84 0.83
C ASP A 126 1.96 -10.42 2.04
N THR A 127 3.08 -9.82 2.40
CA THR A 127 3.90 -10.21 3.56
C THR A 127 4.06 -9.04 4.51
N GLU A 128 4.21 -9.33 5.80
CA GLU A 128 4.52 -8.31 6.80
C GLU A 128 5.82 -7.61 6.42
N CYS A 129 5.77 -6.29 6.45
CA CYS A 129 6.89 -5.43 6.16
C CYS A 129 6.99 -4.36 7.24
N VAL A 130 8.08 -4.35 7.97
CA VAL A 130 8.36 -3.36 9.01
C VAL A 130 9.33 -2.32 8.48
N VAL A 131 8.96 -1.06 8.64
CA VAL A 131 9.75 0.09 8.23
C VAL A 131 10.07 0.92 9.47
N LEU A 132 11.34 1.25 9.62
CA LEU A 132 11.84 2.25 10.55
C LEU A 132 11.91 3.60 9.82
N ALA A 133 11.18 4.60 10.28
CA ALA A 133 11.35 5.98 9.87
C ALA A 133 12.15 6.73 10.92
N CYS A 134 13.28 7.28 10.49
CA CYS A 134 14.16 8.11 11.33
C CYS A 134 13.84 9.56 11.07
N VAL A 135 13.64 10.35 12.14
CA VAL A 135 13.28 11.76 12.02
C VAL A 135 14.20 12.63 12.89
N ASP A 136 14.30 13.91 12.54
CA ASP A 136 15.00 14.92 13.32
C ASP A 136 14.14 15.45 14.48
N ALA A 137 14.67 16.40 15.24
CA ALA A 137 13.98 17.04 16.36
C ALA A 137 12.68 17.79 15.96
N LYS A 138 12.50 18.10 14.67
CA LYS A 138 11.31 18.77 14.15
C LYS A 138 10.30 17.79 13.51
N GLY A 139 10.58 16.49 13.61
CA GLY A 139 9.77 15.45 12.95
C GLY A 139 10.02 15.32 11.44
N GLN A 140 11.05 15.98 10.90
CA GLN A 140 11.39 15.87 9.48
C GLN A 140 12.08 14.54 9.22
N MET A 141 11.63 13.81 8.19
CA MET A 141 12.21 12.53 7.83
C MET A 141 13.66 12.68 7.37
N ILE A 142 14.57 11.98 8.06
CA ILE A 142 15.99 11.84 7.70
C ILE A 142 16.16 10.67 6.74
N CYS A 143 15.61 9.51 7.10
CA CYS A 143 15.65 8.31 6.28
C CYS A 143 14.55 7.33 6.65
N GLU A 144 14.24 6.43 5.75
CA GLU A 144 13.42 5.23 5.98
C GLU A 144 14.27 3.98 5.74
N ARG A 145 14.05 2.93 6.54
CA ARG A 145 14.74 1.63 6.42
C ARG A 145 13.73 0.50 6.56
N GLN A 146 13.66 -0.35 5.57
CA GLN A 146 12.92 -1.60 5.70
C GLN A 146 13.75 -2.57 6.54
N LEU A 147 13.21 -3.00 7.68
CA LEU A 147 13.88 -3.90 8.63
C LEU A 147 13.62 -5.38 8.33
N SER A 148 12.46 -5.70 7.76
CA SER A 148 12.09 -7.07 7.38
C SER A 148 12.26 -7.30 5.88
N HIS A 149 12.77 -8.48 5.50
CA HIS A 149 12.86 -8.92 4.11
C HIS A 149 12.17 -10.27 3.97
N GLY A 150 11.13 -10.34 3.12
CA GLY A 150 10.42 -11.58 2.79
C GLY A 150 9.54 -12.13 3.92
N SER A 151 9.66 -13.43 4.19
CA SER A 151 8.83 -14.16 5.16
C SER A 151 9.21 -13.96 6.63
N VAL A 152 10.06 -12.98 6.93
CA VAL A 152 10.49 -12.73 8.32
C VAL A 152 9.33 -12.03 9.05
N LYS A 153 8.76 -12.74 10.02
CA LYS A 153 7.72 -12.19 10.90
C LYS A 153 8.29 -11.08 11.78
N MET A 154 7.48 -10.13 12.19
CA MET A 154 7.84 -9.07 13.14
C MET A 154 8.51 -9.58 14.41
N ALA A 155 8.11 -10.76 14.87
CA ALA A 155 8.71 -11.44 16.03
C ALA A 155 10.24 -11.71 15.92
N LEU A 156 10.83 -11.56 14.73
CA LEU A 156 12.27 -11.76 14.52
C LEU A 156 13.05 -10.44 14.46
N ILE A 157 12.38 -9.29 14.51
CA ILE A 157 13.04 -7.98 14.52
C ILE A 157 13.45 -7.67 15.96
N SER A 158 14.75 -7.54 16.19
CA SER A 158 15.25 -7.19 17.51
C SER A 158 15.34 -5.67 17.71
N PRO A 159 15.05 -5.14 18.92
CA PRO A 159 15.28 -3.75 19.23
C PRO A 159 16.72 -3.29 18.93
N ARG A 160 17.69 -4.19 19.07
CA ARG A 160 19.09 -3.91 18.71
C ARG A 160 19.24 -3.51 17.24
N GLU A 161 18.58 -4.22 16.29
CA GLU A 161 18.65 -3.91 14.86
C GLU A 161 18.00 -2.56 14.57
N ILE A 162 16.88 -2.26 15.22
CA ILE A 162 16.19 -0.97 15.10
C ILE A 162 17.14 0.16 15.49
N PHE A 163 17.77 0.08 16.65
CA PHE A 163 18.65 1.14 17.13
C PHE A 163 19.99 1.21 16.38
N MET A 164 20.49 0.09 15.87
CA MET A 164 21.66 0.12 14.98
C MET A 164 21.37 0.94 13.70
N GLU A 165 20.21 0.78 13.09
CA GLU A 165 19.83 1.57 11.93
C GLU A 165 19.50 3.03 12.30
N ALA A 166 18.85 3.29 13.43
CA ALA A 166 18.59 4.62 13.94
C ALA A 166 19.88 5.42 14.15
N LEU A 167 20.89 4.81 14.77
CA LEU A 167 22.21 5.41 14.99
C LEU A 167 22.95 5.66 13.66
N ARG A 168 22.90 4.73 12.70
CA ARG A 168 23.47 4.92 11.36
C ARG A 168 22.84 6.11 10.63
N CYS A 169 21.56 6.30 10.79
CA CYS A 169 20.82 7.43 10.21
C CYS A 169 20.97 8.74 11.01
N LYS A 170 21.63 8.71 12.17
CA LYS A 170 21.70 9.84 13.11
C LYS A 170 20.30 10.35 13.49
N ALA A 171 19.39 9.43 13.74
CA ALA A 171 18.02 9.75 14.15
C ALA A 171 18.01 10.47 15.50
N VAL A 172 17.16 11.49 15.62
CA VAL A 172 16.82 12.10 16.91
C VAL A 172 15.62 11.37 17.51
N ASN A 173 14.65 11.01 16.67
CA ASN A 173 13.50 10.21 17.06
C ASN A 173 13.24 9.14 16.01
N ILE A 174 12.47 8.11 16.37
CA ILE A 174 12.08 7.04 15.47
C ILE A 174 10.57 6.82 15.47
N LEU A 175 10.09 6.29 14.36
CA LEU A 175 8.73 5.79 14.14
C LEU A 175 8.83 4.37 13.59
N LEU A 176 8.00 3.47 14.07
CA LEU A 176 7.82 2.15 13.49
C LEU A 176 6.52 2.12 12.70
N VAL A 177 6.57 1.53 11.52
CA VAL A 177 5.38 1.34 10.69
C VAL A 177 5.41 -0.06 10.11
N HIS A 178 4.35 -0.82 10.25
CA HIS A 178 4.23 -2.11 9.57
C HIS A 178 2.84 -2.32 8.99
N ASN A 179 2.72 -3.23 8.03
CA ASN A 179 1.44 -3.62 7.45
C ASN A 179 0.98 -4.96 8.00
N GLN A 180 -0.34 -5.08 8.16
CA GLN A 180 -1.01 -6.36 8.38
C GLN A 180 -1.57 -6.88 7.04
N PRO A 181 -1.04 -7.99 6.49
CA PRO A 181 -1.51 -8.54 5.23
C PRO A 181 -2.98 -8.96 5.23
N SER A 182 -3.55 -9.24 6.41
CA SER A 182 -4.98 -9.51 6.57
C SER A 182 -5.87 -8.32 6.23
N GLY A 183 -5.30 -7.10 6.21
CA GLY A 183 -6.04 -5.84 6.05
C GLY A 183 -6.64 -5.30 7.34
N ASP A 184 -6.61 -6.05 8.45
CA ASP A 184 -7.04 -5.58 9.76
C ASP A 184 -5.82 -5.09 10.57
N PRO A 185 -5.75 -3.79 10.94
CA PRO A 185 -4.60 -3.24 11.65
C PRO A 185 -4.56 -3.55 13.15
N ALA A 186 -5.41 -4.45 13.64
CA ALA A 186 -5.39 -4.86 15.05
C ALA A 186 -4.01 -5.42 15.43
N PRO A 187 -3.35 -4.90 16.49
CA PRO A 187 -2.03 -5.34 16.89
C PRO A 187 -2.06 -6.76 17.47
N SER A 188 -1.04 -7.52 17.13
CA SER A 188 -0.77 -8.80 17.78
C SER A 188 -0.07 -8.58 19.12
N ARG A 189 -0.03 -9.63 19.95
CA ARG A 189 0.74 -9.60 21.20
C ARG A 189 2.23 -9.30 20.97
N THR A 190 2.81 -9.84 19.91
CA THR A 190 4.20 -9.58 19.51
C THR A 190 4.45 -8.13 19.11
N ASP A 191 3.46 -7.45 18.50
CA ASP A 191 3.57 -6.03 18.17
C ASP A 191 3.62 -5.18 19.43
N VAL A 192 2.78 -5.51 20.41
CA VAL A 192 2.77 -4.82 21.71
C VAL A 192 4.11 -5.03 22.42
N GLU A 193 4.57 -6.28 22.58
CA GLU A 193 5.83 -6.61 23.27
C GLU A 193 7.04 -5.92 22.61
N LEU A 194 7.10 -5.92 21.27
CA LEU A 194 8.18 -5.21 20.56
C LEU A 194 8.11 -3.71 20.79
N THR A 195 6.91 -3.12 20.71
CA THR A 195 6.69 -1.68 20.88
C THR A 195 7.16 -1.20 22.27
N GLU A 196 6.78 -1.92 23.33
CA GLU A 196 7.20 -1.65 24.70
C GLU A 196 8.71 -1.70 24.85
N ASN A 197 9.34 -2.78 24.37
CA ASN A 197 10.79 -2.94 24.43
C ASN A 197 11.53 -1.81 23.68
N VAL A 198 11.04 -1.43 22.51
CA VAL A 198 11.65 -0.34 21.71
C VAL A 198 11.45 1.00 22.40
N ARG A 199 10.26 1.25 22.97
CA ARG A 199 9.98 2.48 23.71
C ARG A 199 10.93 2.65 24.90
N GLU A 200 11.03 1.63 25.76
CA GLU A 200 11.91 1.68 26.93
C GLU A 200 13.38 1.89 26.56
N LEU A 201 13.86 1.17 25.56
CA LEU A 201 15.23 1.31 25.08
C LEU A 201 15.46 2.67 24.44
N GLY A 202 14.49 3.19 23.70
CA GLY A 202 14.54 4.50 23.06
C GLY A 202 14.71 5.63 24.07
N GLU A 203 13.98 5.58 25.17
CA GLU A 203 14.12 6.53 26.28
C GLU A 203 15.52 6.46 26.91
N LYS A 204 16.06 5.26 27.13
CA LYS A 204 17.41 5.07 27.69
C LYS A 204 18.53 5.51 26.74
N MET A 205 18.29 5.46 25.44
CA MET A 205 19.27 5.84 24.41
C MET A 205 19.13 7.29 23.93
N ASP A 206 18.16 8.04 24.45
CA ASP A 206 17.80 9.39 24.00
C ASP A 206 17.43 9.44 22.50
N ILE A 207 16.79 8.36 22.03
CA ILE A 207 16.23 8.20 20.68
C ILE A 207 14.79 7.64 20.82
N PRO A 208 13.85 8.47 21.29
CA PRO A 208 12.52 7.99 21.64
C PRO A 208 11.72 7.48 20.42
N LEU A 209 10.90 6.43 20.67
CA LEU A 209 9.87 5.98 19.75
C LEU A 209 8.68 6.94 19.86
N LEU A 210 8.45 7.73 18.81
CA LEU A 210 7.33 8.69 18.77
C LEU A 210 5.98 8.03 18.55
N ASP A 211 5.95 6.97 17.75
CA ASP A 211 4.75 6.18 17.47
C ASP A 211 5.10 4.84 16.83
N HIS A 212 4.19 3.88 16.96
CA HIS A 212 4.15 2.66 16.18
C HIS A 212 2.81 2.60 15.47
N ILE A 213 2.84 2.52 14.13
CA ILE A 213 1.65 2.55 13.29
C ILE A 213 1.50 1.24 12.54
N ILE A 214 0.35 0.63 12.66
CA ILE A 214 -0.02 -0.58 11.92
C ILE A 214 -0.95 -0.20 10.79
N ILE A 215 -0.56 -0.52 9.57
CA ILE A 215 -1.31 -0.26 8.34
C ILE A 215 -2.15 -1.48 7.96
N GLY A 216 -3.45 -1.30 7.89
CA GLY A 216 -4.40 -2.23 7.31
C GLY A 216 -4.85 -1.81 5.91
N ASP A 217 -6.02 -2.26 5.48
CA ASP A 217 -6.62 -1.83 4.21
C ASP A 217 -7.40 -0.52 4.40
N ASN A 218 -6.83 0.59 3.93
CA ASN A 218 -7.34 1.97 4.12
C ASN A 218 -7.64 2.35 5.58
N ARG A 219 -7.03 1.66 6.53
CA ARG A 219 -7.16 1.90 7.96
C ARG A 219 -5.81 1.78 8.62
N TYR A 220 -5.61 2.44 9.73
CA TYR A 220 -4.43 2.28 10.55
C TYR A 220 -4.80 2.28 12.03
N ILE A 221 -3.89 1.78 12.85
CA ILE A 221 -3.87 1.95 14.30
C ILE A 221 -2.54 2.59 14.68
N SER A 222 -2.62 3.58 15.57
CA SER A 222 -1.47 4.24 16.20
C SER A 222 -1.43 3.88 17.68
N PHE A 223 -0.31 3.36 18.14
CA PHE A 223 -0.10 3.06 19.57
C PHE A 223 -0.15 4.30 20.44
N LYS A 224 0.27 5.45 19.89
CA LYS A 224 0.20 6.73 20.58
C LYS A 224 -1.25 7.20 20.73
N GLU A 225 -2.06 7.15 19.67
CA GLU A 225 -3.46 7.63 19.69
C GLU A 225 -4.35 6.76 20.56
N GLU A 226 -4.13 5.44 20.57
CA GLU A 226 -4.84 4.48 21.42
C GLU A 226 -4.38 4.54 22.90
N SER A 227 -3.46 5.44 23.24
CA SER A 227 -2.91 5.60 24.59
C SER A 227 -2.22 4.35 25.16
N TRP A 228 -1.85 3.39 24.34
CA TRP A 228 -1.18 2.16 24.78
C TRP A 228 0.22 2.42 25.31
N PHE A 229 0.84 3.54 24.96
CA PHE A 229 2.12 3.99 25.55
C PHE A 229 1.99 4.41 27.03
N TYR A 230 0.78 4.58 27.56
CA TYR A 230 0.55 5.18 28.88
C TYR A 230 -0.14 4.25 29.89
N GLN A 231 -0.61 3.06 29.47
CA GLN A 231 -1.44 2.21 30.34
C GLN A 231 -0.68 1.50 31.48
N GLU A 232 0.65 1.37 31.42
CA GLU A 232 1.41 0.66 32.47
C GLU A 232 1.99 1.52 33.58
N ALA A 233 1.96 2.86 33.49
CA ALA A 233 2.43 3.71 34.56
C ALA A 233 1.57 3.65 35.86
N GLU A 234 0.36 3.10 35.79
CA GLU A 234 -0.58 3.01 36.91
C GLU A 234 -0.64 1.63 37.60
N SER A 235 -0.09 0.56 37.00
CA SER A 235 -0.15 -0.79 37.57
C SER A 235 1.00 -1.15 38.50
N HIS A 236 1.95 -0.25 38.73
CA HIS A 236 3.11 -0.42 39.64
C HIS A 236 3.16 0.63 40.76
N ARG A 237 1.98 1.12 41.17
CA ARG A 237 1.86 1.89 42.44
C ARG A 237 1.08 1.13 43.48
#